data_8312abb73de5ef80db6704f2cae1c43d
#
_entry.id   8312abb73de5ef80db6704f2cae1c43d
#
_cell.length_a   1.000
_cell.length_b   1.000
_cell.length_c   1.000
_cell.angle_alpha   90.00
_cell.angle_beta   90.00
_cell.angle_gamma   90.00
#
_symmetry.space_group_name_H-M   'P 1'
#
loop_
_entity.id
_entity.type
_entity.pdbx_description
1 polymer ?
#
loop_
_entity_poly.entity_id
_entity_poly.type
_entity_poly.pdbx_seq_one_letter_code
_entity_poly.pdbx_strand_id
1 'polypeptide(L)'
;LILIIIALICLPFASLKIFTISPEVELARIATGLITPTLESPQVVIDALLTTLAFAIQGVSLALVFGIILAIFHHYALVSAFCAFIRAIHELFWALLLLQLFGLNSITGILALAIPFAGVFAKVFSEILDEVDPAADQAVPINTSTLSRLLYIRVPLAWGEIKTYTSYRFECAVRSSAVLGFIGLPTIGFHLESFFKQGDYSQASGLLYVLFLLIASLKYWFKLKFIPLLLIASIIYLPWQHSGNWQNFVAFFTHDLVPAPFKHSHIELLPWLNALLTDQAVPGVINTFVLAQLSLVATALLALFWFPFVSKHFLKRKSRILTNVFLIIMRSIPEYLLAFVALLVLGPSMLPGIIALALHNGAIVAHLTGNHCSQLTIYLDRAKGINRYFYEVLPRTYRQFMAFLLYRWEVIFRETAILGILGIPTLGFYIDSAFEEIRFDRAIILIVITALLNILIDRFARWLRQRLHSDSSVKMASKR
;
A
#
# COMPACT_ATOMS: atom_id res chain seq x y z
N LEU A 1 12.55 -0.63 -21.92
CA LEU A 1 12.76 0.58 -22.71
C LEU A 1 11.57 1.53 -22.66
N ILE A 2 10.33 1.07 -22.94
CA ILE A 2 9.12 1.92 -22.96
C ILE A 2 8.92 2.65 -21.61
N LEU A 3 9.04 1.96 -20.48
CA LEU A 3 8.89 2.58 -19.15
C LEU A 3 9.93 3.69 -18.90
N ILE A 4 11.15 3.50 -19.38
CA ILE A 4 12.22 4.52 -19.27
C ILE A 4 11.90 5.72 -20.17
N ILE A 5 11.44 5.48 -21.39
CA ILE A 5 11.06 6.57 -22.32
C ILE A 5 9.91 7.41 -21.70
N ILE A 6 8.89 6.75 -21.15
CA ILE A 6 7.78 7.47 -20.47
C ILE A 6 8.33 8.29 -19.29
N ALA A 7 9.24 7.73 -18.49
CA ALA A 7 9.84 8.46 -17.38
C ALA A 7 10.67 9.68 -17.83
N LEU A 8 11.41 9.56 -18.94
CA LEU A 8 12.15 10.68 -19.52
C LEU A 8 11.21 11.80 -20.02
N ILE A 9 10.05 11.44 -20.57
CA ILE A 9 9.00 12.40 -20.96
C ILE A 9 8.40 13.07 -19.72
N CYS A 10 8.28 12.35 -18.60
CA CYS A 10 7.77 12.89 -17.34
C CYS A 10 8.74 13.83 -16.62
N LEU A 11 10.05 13.72 -16.84
CA LEU A 11 11.07 14.51 -16.12
C LEU A 11 10.86 16.05 -16.18
N PRO A 12 10.53 16.66 -17.33
CA PRO A 12 10.30 18.11 -17.40
C PRO A 12 9.11 18.61 -16.56
N PHE A 13 8.16 17.71 -16.27
CA PHE A 13 6.95 18.03 -15.47
C PHE A 13 7.16 17.78 -13.97
N ALA A 14 8.29 17.20 -13.58
CA ALA A 14 8.58 16.88 -12.20
C ALA A 14 9.25 18.04 -11.47
N SER A 15 8.73 18.40 -10.30
CA SER A 15 9.42 19.30 -9.37
C SER A 15 10.48 18.52 -8.60
N LEU A 16 11.74 18.60 -9.05
CA LEU A 16 12.89 17.92 -8.43
C LEU A 16 13.80 18.88 -7.66
N LYS A 17 13.32 20.07 -7.34
CA LYS A 17 14.11 21.09 -6.63
C LYS A 17 14.29 20.68 -5.15
N ILE A 18 15.47 20.97 -4.61
CA ILE A 18 15.76 20.91 -3.18
C ILE A 18 15.53 22.31 -2.63
N PHE A 19 14.58 22.42 -1.69
CA PHE A 19 14.20 23.70 -1.10
C PHE A 19 14.87 23.98 0.25
N THR A 20 15.40 22.94 0.90
CA THR A 20 16.10 23.08 2.19
C THR A 20 17.47 23.75 1.98
N ILE A 21 17.79 24.76 2.80
CA ILE A 21 19.03 25.55 2.68
C ILE A 21 20.26 24.72 3.02
N SER A 22 20.15 23.82 4.01
CA SER A 22 21.25 22.99 4.53
C SER A 22 20.79 21.55 4.78
N PRO A 23 20.54 20.77 3.70
CA PRO A 23 20.06 19.37 3.83
C PRO A 23 21.03 18.47 4.60
N GLU A 24 22.34 18.73 4.50
CA GLU A 24 23.40 18.01 5.21
C GLU A 24 23.30 18.15 6.73
N VAL A 25 22.93 19.33 7.25
CA VAL A 25 22.76 19.57 8.68
C VAL A 25 21.57 18.78 9.21
N GLU A 26 20.45 18.81 8.50
CA GLU A 26 19.25 18.08 8.88
C GLU A 26 19.47 16.56 8.80
N LEU A 27 20.17 16.10 7.79
CA LEU A 27 20.57 14.69 7.65
C LEU A 27 21.47 14.25 8.82
N ALA A 28 22.42 15.10 9.23
CA ALA A 28 23.28 14.82 10.38
C ALA A 28 22.50 14.75 11.69
N ARG A 29 21.52 15.65 11.90
CA ARG A 29 20.63 15.62 13.08
C ARG A 29 19.80 14.33 13.12
N ILE A 30 19.21 13.93 12.00
CA ILE A 30 18.47 12.67 11.89
C ILE A 30 19.39 11.48 12.16
N ALA A 31 20.58 11.44 11.55
CA ALA A 31 21.55 10.38 11.77
C ALA A 31 21.99 10.28 13.24
N THR A 32 22.18 11.41 13.91
CA THR A 32 22.48 11.45 15.35
C THR A 32 21.32 10.86 16.15
N GLY A 33 20.08 11.28 15.87
CA GLY A 33 18.90 10.74 16.53
C GLY A 33 18.73 9.23 16.35
N LEU A 34 19.07 8.69 15.17
CA LEU A 34 19.07 7.24 14.92
C LEU A 34 20.08 6.47 15.77
N ILE A 35 21.22 7.09 16.09
CA ILE A 35 22.28 6.45 16.91
C ILE A 35 22.00 6.61 18.41
N THR A 36 21.29 7.65 18.81
CA THR A 36 20.94 7.97 20.22
C THR A 36 19.43 7.87 20.46
N PRO A 37 18.80 6.70 20.28
CA PRO A 37 17.37 6.56 20.50
C PRO A 37 17.00 6.75 21.97
N THR A 38 15.93 7.50 22.22
CA THR A 38 15.36 7.71 23.55
C THR A 38 13.88 7.39 23.57
N LEU A 39 13.32 7.06 24.72
CA LEU A 39 11.89 6.85 24.95
C LEU A 39 11.52 7.58 26.24
N GLU A 40 10.75 8.67 26.15
CA GLU A 40 10.40 9.48 27.29
C GLU A 40 9.52 8.76 28.30
N SER A 41 8.43 8.19 27.84
CA SER A 41 7.44 7.53 28.71
C SER A 41 7.10 6.14 28.18
N PRO A 42 7.49 5.08 28.90
CA PRO A 42 7.11 3.71 28.54
C PRO A 42 5.60 3.52 28.40
N GLN A 43 4.81 4.24 29.19
CA GLN A 43 3.36 4.11 29.18
C GLN A 43 2.76 4.64 27.87
N VAL A 44 3.19 5.82 27.40
CA VAL A 44 2.76 6.38 26.10
C VAL A 44 3.11 5.45 24.95
N VAL A 45 4.31 4.87 24.99
CA VAL A 45 4.76 3.91 23.97
C VAL A 45 3.89 2.64 23.96
N ILE A 46 3.59 2.09 25.14
CA ILE A 46 2.75 0.89 25.28
C ILE A 46 1.33 1.19 24.79
N ASP A 47 0.75 2.31 25.19
CA ASP A 47 -0.60 2.70 24.78
C ASP A 47 -0.68 2.92 23.26
N ALA A 48 0.30 3.59 22.67
CA ALA A 48 0.38 3.78 21.22
C ALA A 48 0.52 2.46 20.45
N LEU A 49 1.31 1.51 20.98
CA LEU A 49 1.46 0.17 20.41
C LEU A 49 0.16 -0.63 20.51
N LEU A 50 -0.46 -0.66 21.69
CA LEU A 50 -1.70 -1.41 21.92
C LEU A 50 -2.84 -0.85 21.06
N THR A 51 -2.94 0.48 20.94
CA THR A 51 -3.91 1.16 20.07
C THR A 51 -3.67 0.79 18.60
N THR A 52 -2.42 0.83 18.14
CA THR A 52 -2.04 0.44 16.77
C THR A 52 -2.43 -1.02 16.48
N LEU A 53 -2.14 -1.92 17.42
CA LEU A 53 -2.51 -3.33 17.31
C LEU A 53 -4.02 -3.53 17.37
N ALA A 54 -4.73 -2.83 18.24
CA ALA A 54 -6.18 -2.93 18.37
C ALA A 54 -6.90 -2.51 17.08
N PHE A 55 -6.49 -1.41 16.44
CA PHE A 55 -7.00 -1.00 15.13
C PHE A 55 -6.73 -2.07 14.06
N ALA A 56 -5.50 -2.59 14.00
CA ALA A 56 -5.15 -3.63 13.03
C ALA A 56 -5.96 -4.92 13.23
N ILE A 57 -6.11 -5.39 14.47
CA ILE A 57 -6.85 -6.62 14.80
C ILE A 57 -8.33 -6.46 14.47
N GLN A 58 -8.98 -5.38 14.94
CA GLN A 58 -10.40 -5.15 14.71
C GLN A 58 -10.68 -4.88 13.22
N GLY A 59 -9.87 -4.04 12.56
CA GLY A 59 -10.00 -3.71 11.15
C GLY A 59 -9.85 -4.94 10.25
N VAL A 60 -8.82 -5.77 10.47
CA VAL A 60 -8.61 -7.00 9.68
C VAL A 60 -9.68 -8.04 9.98
N SER A 61 -10.11 -8.20 11.23
CA SER A 61 -11.15 -9.17 11.58
C SER A 61 -12.48 -8.82 10.90
N LEU A 62 -12.84 -7.53 10.91
CA LEU A 62 -14.03 -7.05 10.22
C LEU A 62 -13.88 -7.20 8.69
N ALA A 63 -12.73 -6.82 8.14
CA ALA A 63 -12.42 -7.01 6.73
C ALA A 63 -12.47 -8.47 6.30
N LEU A 64 -12.02 -9.40 7.13
CA LEU A 64 -12.04 -10.83 6.87
C LEU A 64 -13.49 -11.35 6.75
N VAL A 65 -14.38 -10.96 7.67
CA VAL A 65 -15.78 -11.35 7.63
C VAL A 65 -16.46 -10.85 6.35
N PHE A 66 -16.35 -9.55 6.05
CA PHE A 66 -16.95 -9.00 4.83
C PHE A 66 -16.25 -9.49 3.56
N GLY A 67 -14.92 -9.67 3.60
CA GLY A 67 -14.13 -10.17 2.49
C GLY A 67 -14.49 -11.60 2.09
N ILE A 68 -14.76 -12.48 3.06
CA ILE A 68 -15.25 -13.85 2.78
C ILE A 68 -16.63 -13.81 2.12
N ILE A 69 -17.55 -12.99 2.65
CA ILE A 69 -18.89 -12.85 2.07
C ILE A 69 -18.79 -12.34 0.62
N LEU A 70 -18.02 -11.28 0.40
CA LEU A 70 -17.83 -10.70 -0.93
C LEU A 70 -17.08 -11.65 -1.88
N ALA A 71 -16.17 -12.51 -1.39
CA ALA A 71 -15.47 -13.51 -2.19
C ALA A 71 -16.43 -14.54 -2.78
N ILE A 72 -17.42 -15.00 -2.02
CA ILE A 72 -18.44 -15.94 -2.49
C ILE A 72 -19.20 -15.37 -3.69
N PHE A 73 -19.50 -14.07 -3.65
CA PHE A 73 -20.28 -13.37 -4.68
C PHE A 73 -19.39 -12.66 -5.73
N HIS A 74 -18.06 -12.81 -5.67
CA HIS A 74 -17.12 -12.07 -6.52
C HIS A 74 -17.25 -12.37 -8.01
N HIS A 75 -17.85 -13.51 -8.37
CA HIS A 75 -18.15 -13.88 -9.76
C HIS A 75 -19.21 -12.96 -10.42
N TYR A 76 -20.04 -12.26 -9.64
CA TYR A 76 -20.95 -11.23 -10.16
C TYR A 76 -20.19 -9.97 -10.51
N ALA A 77 -20.38 -9.46 -11.74
CA ALA A 77 -19.68 -8.28 -12.24
C ALA A 77 -19.84 -7.04 -11.34
N LEU A 78 -21.04 -6.84 -10.75
CA LEU A 78 -21.33 -5.73 -9.84
C LEU A 78 -20.50 -5.83 -8.55
N VAL A 79 -20.43 -7.03 -7.95
CA VAL A 79 -19.64 -7.25 -6.73
C VAL A 79 -18.16 -7.09 -7.00
N SER A 80 -17.67 -7.64 -8.11
CA SER A 80 -16.27 -7.47 -8.52
C SER A 80 -15.92 -6.00 -8.78
N ALA A 81 -16.82 -5.25 -9.43
CA ALA A 81 -16.64 -3.81 -9.65
C ALA A 81 -16.64 -3.01 -8.33
N PHE A 82 -17.56 -3.33 -7.41
CA PHE A 82 -17.61 -2.75 -6.07
C PHE A 82 -16.32 -3.04 -5.28
N CYS A 83 -15.86 -4.29 -5.26
CA CYS A 83 -14.60 -4.66 -4.63
C CYS A 83 -13.41 -3.93 -5.26
N ALA A 84 -13.40 -3.75 -6.58
CA ALA A 84 -12.37 -3.00 -7.28
C ALA A 84 -12.39 -1.52 -6.88
N PHE A 85 -13.57 -0.92 -6.73
CA PHE A 85 -13.73 0.47 -6.32
C PHE A 85 -13.26 0.70 -4.89
N ILE A 86 -13.74 -0.08 -3.90
CA ILE A 86 -13.38 0.14 -2.49
C ILE A 86 -11.90 -0.07 -2.21
N ARG A 87 -11.22 -1.00 -2.91
CA ARG A 87 -9.78 -1.21 -2.76
C ARG A 87 -8.92 -0.23 -3.56
N ALA A 88 -9.50 0.47 -4.54
CA ALA A 88 -8.79 1.48 -5.33
C ALA A 88 -8.60 2.79 -4.55
N ILE A 89 -9.45 3.04 -3.56
CA ILE A 89 -9.35 4.18 -2.64
C ILE A 89 -8.41 3.79 -1.49
N HIS A 90 -7.43 4.65 -1.22
CA HIS A 90 -6.49 4.43 -0.12
C HIS A 90 -7.20 4.52 1.25
N GLU A 91 -6.75 3.73 2.25
CA GLU A 91 -7.32 3.71 3.60
C GLU A 91 -7.41 5.08 4.26
N LEU A 92 -6.50 5.98 3.95
CA LEU A 92 -6.49 7.32 4.52
C LEU A 92 -7.66 8.18 4.02
N PHE A 93 -8.04 8.07 2.75
CA PHE A 93 -9.23 8.77 2.24
C PHE A 93 -10.53 8.21 2.79
N TRP A 94 -10.56 6.90 3.04
CA TRP A 94 -11.65 6.30 3.83
C TRP A 94 -11.68 6.88 5.23
N ALA A 95 -10.51 7.07 5.86
CA ALA A 95 -10.43 7.65 7.19
C ALA A 95 -10.93 9.10 7.21
N LEU A 96 -10.55 9.94 6.24
CA LEU A 96 -11.03 11.33 6.12
C LEU A 96 -12.55 11.40 5.91
N LEU A 97 -13.12 10.54 5.05
CA LEU A 97 -14.57 10.46 4.85
C LEU A 97 -15.31 10.05 6.13
N LEU A 98 -14.81 9.01 6.81
CA LEU A 98 -15.42 8.47 8.02
C LEU A 98 -15.26 9.41 9.21
N LEU A 99 -14.19 10.20 9.23
CA LEU A 99 -13.98 11.26 10.24
C LEU A 99 -15.13 12.27 10.23
N GLN A 100 -15.66 12.60 9.06
CA GLN A 100 -16.82 13.51 8.95
C GLN A 100 -18.10 12.89 9.47
N LEU A 101 -18.24 11.57 9.35
CA LEU A 101 -19.44 10.83 9.77
C LEU A 101 -19.44 10.49 11.26
N PHE A 102 -18.31 10.03 11.76
CA PHE A 102 -18.22 9.47 13.12
C PHE A 102 -17.35 10.31 14.06
N GLY A 103 -16.64 11.32 13.54
CA GLY A 103 -15.65 12.06 14.32
C GLY A 103 -14.35 11.27 14.55
N LEU A 104 -13.46 11.83 15.37
CA LEU A 104 -12.17 11.23 15.71
C LEU A 104 -12.36 10.17 16.81
N ASN A 105 -12.70 8.94 16.40
CA ASN A 105 -12.97 7.84 17.33
C ASN A 105 -12.51 6.47 16.79
N SER A 106 -12.70 5.42 17.59
CA SER A 106 -12.29 4.06 17.25
C SER A 106 -12.99 3.50 16.01
N ILE A 107 -14.27 3.80 15.80
CA ILE A 107 -15.04 3.30 14.64
C ILE A 107 -14.45 3.83 13.34
N THR A 108 -14.05 5.11 13.30
CA THR A 108 -13.41 5.73 12.13
C THR A 108 -12.16 4.97 11.70
N GLY A 109 -11.24 4.69 12.63
CA GLY A 109 -10.01 3.97 12.31
C GLY A 109 -10.24 2.51 11.91
N ILE A 110 -11.16 1.82 12.59
CA ILE A 110 -11.49 0.41 12.29
C ILE A 110 -12.10 0.29 10.89
N LEU A 111 -13.09 1.11 10.56
CA LEU A 111 -13.76 1.07 9.26
C LEU A 111 -12.84 1.53 8.12
N ALA A 112 -11.97 2.52 8.36
CA ALA A 112 -11.00 2.99 7.39
C ALA A 112 -10.04 1.89 6.91
N LEU A 113 -9.68 0.96 7.80
CA LEU A 113 -8.91 -0.22 7.45
C LEU A 113 -9.80 -1.34 6.89
N ALA A 114 -10.97 -1.56 7.48
CA ALA A 114 -11.81 -2.70 7.14
C ALA A 114 -12.35 -2.63 5.71
N ILE A 115 -12.79 -1.46 5.24
CA ILE A 115 -13.42 -1.29 3.92
C ILE A 115 -12.48 -1.67 2.78
N PRO A 116 -11.30 -1.04 2.60
CA PRO A 116 -10.40 -1.40 1.50
C PRO A 116 -9.86 -2.82 1.63
N PHE A 117 -9.55 -3.29 2.84
CA PHE A 117 -9.07 -4.65 3.05
C PHE A 117 -10.13 -5.71 2.76
N ALA A 118 -11.42 -5.45 3.00
CA ALA A 118 -12.50 -6.36 2.60
C ALA A 118 -12.52 -6.58 1.08
N GLY A 119 -12.39 -5.50 0.28
CA GLY A 119 -12.27 -5.60 -1.17
C GLY A 119 -11.04 -6.37 -1.63
N VAL A 120 -9.91 -6.23 -0.91
CA VAL A 120 -8.69 -6.99 -1.20
C VAL A 120 -8.85 -8.46 -0.85
N PHE A 121 -9.40 -8.80 0.33
CA PHE A 121 -9.68 -10.19 0.71
C PHE A 121 -10.66 -10.84 -0.27
N ALA A 122 -11.72 -10.15 -0.64
CA ALA A 122 -12.71 -10.65 -1.59
C ALA A 122 -12.07 -11.08 -2.91
N LYS A 123 -11.23 -10.21 -3.50
CA LYS A 123 -10.53 -10.49 -4.74
C LYS A 123 -9.58 -11.68 -4.60
N VAL A 124 -8.68 -11.64 -3.61
CA VAL A 124 -7.62 -12.64 -3.49
C VAL A 124 -8.17 -14.00 -3.07
N PHE A 125 -9.16 -14.04 -2.19
CA PHE A 125 -9.81 -15.31 -1.82
C PHE A 125 -10.56 -15.92 -2.99
N SER A 126 -11.23 -15.10 -3.83
CA SER A 126 -11.85 -15.60 -5.07
C SER A 126 -10.78 -16.20 -6.00
N GLU A 127 -9.65 -15.52 -6.22
CA GLU A 127 -8.54 -16.01 -7.04
C GLU A 127 -7.97 -17.32 -6.49
N ILE A 128 -7.69 -17.40 -5.18
CA ILE A 128 -7.19 -18.64 -4.52
C ILE A 128 -8.19 -19.80 -4.67
N LEU A 129 -9.48 -19.53 -4.53
CA LEU A 129 -10.51 -20.56 -4.69
C LEU A 129 -10.68 -21.03 -6.14
N ASP A 130 -10.40 -20.15 -7.12
CA ASP A 130 -10.43 -20.47 -8.55
C ASP A 130 -9.18 -21.24 -9.01
N GLU A 131 -8.06 -21.14 -8.29
CA GLU A 131 -6.81 -21.88 -8.56
C GLU A 131 -6.83 -23.32 -8.02
N VAL A 132 -7.83 -23.70 -7.22
CA VAL A 132 -7.99 -25.08 -6.73
C VAL A 132 -8.19 -26.03 -7.89
N ASP A 133 -7.49 -27.19 -7.85
CA ASP A 133 -7.53 -28.21 -8.90
C ASP A 133 -8.98 -28.60 -9.25
N PRO A 134 -9.43 -28.41 -10.50
CA PRO A 134 -10.78 -28.78 -10.94
C PRO A 134 -11.09 -30.27 -10.80
N ALA A 135 -10.08 -31.15 -10.74
CA ALA A 135 -10.26 -32.58 -10.54
C ALA A 135 -10.96 -32.90 -9.21
N ALA A 136 -10.75 -32.06 -8.18
CA ALA A 136 -11.44 -32.23 -6.90
C ALA A 136 -12.96 -31.97 -7.02
N ASP A 137 -13.39 -31.03 -7.85
CA ASP A 137 -14.81 -30.76 -8.12
C ASP A 137 -15.48 -31.89 -8.92
N GLN A 138 -14.70 -32.62 -9.72
CA GLN A 138 -15.21 -33.74 -10.54
C GLN A 138 -15.42 -35.03 -9.72
N ALA A 139 -14.79 -35.12 -8.55
CA ALA A 139 -14.90 -36.29 -7.65
C ALA A 139 -16.24 -36.34 -6.88
N VAL A 140 -17.09 -35.31 -6.98
CA VAL A 140 -18.39 -35.23 -6.29
C VAL A 140 -19.58 -35.34 -7.23
N PRO A 141 -20.74 -35.84 -6.75
CA PRO A 141 -21.93 -35.96 -7.58
C PRO A 141 -22.32 -34.63 -8.25
N ILE A 142 -22.83 -34.75 -9.50
CA ILE A 142 -23.20 -33.59 -10.33
C ILE A 142 -24.25 -32.70 -9.62
N ASN A 143 -25.13 -33.30 -8.85
CA ASN A 143 -26.20 -32.60 -8.12
C ASN A 143 -25.75 -31.91 -6.83
N THR A 144 -24.46 -31.92 -6.50
CA THR A 144 -23.96 -31.23 -5.29
C THR A 144 -24.08 -29.71 -5.46
N SER A 145 -24.68 -29.05 -4.45
CA SER A 145 -24.86 -27.59 -4.49
C SER A 145 -23.53 -26.84 -4.57
N THR A 146 -23.53 -25.69 -5.23
CA THR A 146 -22.34 -24.83 -5.35
C THR A 146 -21.74 -24.45 -3.99
N LEU A 147 -22.61 -24.16 -3.02
CA LEU A 147 -22.18 -23.84 -1.65
C LEU A 147 -21.51 -25.02 -0.96
N SER A 148 -22.04 -26.24 -1.13
CA SER A 148 -21.42 -27.45 -0.56
C SER A 148 -20.06 -27.74 -1.20
N ARG A 149 -19.92 -27.59 -2.51
CA ARG A 149 -18.62 -27.70 -3.19
C ARG A 149 -17.62 -26.67 -2.65
N LEU A 150 -18.05 -25.43 -2.52
CA LEU A 150 -17.20 -24.37 -1.97
C LEU A 150 -16.72 -24.72 -0.57
N LEU A 151 -17.63 -25.03 0.37
CA LEU A 151 -17.32 -25.21 1.79
C LEU A 151 -16.56 -26.51 2.10
N TYR A 152 -16.90 -27.62 1.40
CA TYR A 152 -16.34 -28.94 1.73
C TYR A 152 -15.20 -29.38 0.83
N ILE A 153 -14.99 -28.71 -0.32
CA ILE A 153 -13.92 -29.06 -1.25
C ILE A 153 -12.93 -27.92 -1.41
N ARG A 154 -13.38 -26.77 -1.95
CA ARG A 154 -12.47 -25.70 -2.35
C ARG A 154 -11.83 -25.01 -1.14
N VAL A 155 -12.63 -24.65 -0.13
CA VAL A 155 -12.10 -23.99 1.09
C VAL A 155 -11.10 -24.86 1.86
N PRO A 156 -11.34 -26.17 2.14
CA PRO A 156 -10.35 -27.00 2.78
C PRO A 156 -9.05 -27.15 2.00
N LEU A 157 -9.11 -27.29 0.67
CA LEU A 157 -7.94 -27.40 -0.20
C LEU A 157 -7.16 -26.07 -0.25
N ALA A 158 -7.86 -24.94 -0.31
CA ALA A 158 -7.27 -23.60 -0.33
C ALA A 158 -6.84 -23.07 1.05
N TRP A 159 -7.19 -23.78 2.14
CA TRP A 159 -7.03 -23.29 3.52
C TRP A 159 -5.61 -22.84 3.87
N GLY A 160 -4.60 -23.55 3.37
CA GLY A 160 -3.20 -23.21 3.59
C GLY A 160 -2.83 -21.84 3.04
N GLU A 161 -3.30 -21.53 1.83
CA GLU A 161 -3.04 -20.25 1.14
C GLU A 161 -3.85 -19.11 1.75
N ILE A 162 -5.15 -19.34 2.03
CA ILE A 162 -6.02 -18.40 2.73
C ILE A 162 -5.39 -17.97 4.07
N LYS A 163 -4.90 -18.94 4.86
CA LYS A 163 -4.24 -18.70 6.14
C LYS A 163 -2.97 -17.87 5.98
N THR A 164 -2.14 -18.23 5.03
CA THR A 164 -0.87 -17.55 4.76
C THR A 164 -1.13 -16.11 4.32
N TYR A 165 -2.08 -15.91 3.42
CA TYR A 165 -2.46 -14.58 2.96
C TYR A 165 -3.07 -13.71 4.06
N THR A 166 -3.95 -14.28 4.89
CA THR A 166 -4.54 -13.57 6.05
C THR A 166 -3.45 -13.10 7.02
N SER A 167 -2.47 -13.95 7.33
CA SER A 167 -1.34 -13.56 8.19
C SER A 167 -0.51 -12.44 7.58
N TYR A 168 -0.23 -12.51 6.29
CA TYR A 168 0.46 -11.43 5.56
C TYR A 168 -0.33 -10.12 5.59
N ARG A 169 -1.65 -10.18 5.41
CA ARG A 169 -2.51 -8.98 5.45
C ARG A 169 -2.58 -8.36 6.83
N PHE A 170 -2.53 -9.16 7.87
CA PHE A 170 -2.43 -8.63 9.23
C PHE A 170 -1.13 -7.82 9.44
N GLU A 171 0.01 -8.34 8.97
CA GLU A 171 1.28 -7.59 9.01
C GLU A 171 1.17 -6.25 8.25
N CYS A 172 0.52 -6.24 7.07
CA CYS A 172 0.24 -5.01 6.35
C CYS A 172 -0.65 -4.06 7.15
N ALA A 173 -1.70 -4.57 7.80
CA ALA A 173 -2.64 -3.75 8.58
C ALA A 173 -2.00 -3.09 9.80
N VAL A 174 -1.03 -3.72 10.44
CA VAL A 174 -0.26 -3.07 11.52
C VAL A 174 0.51 -1.85 11.00
N ARG A 175 1.05 -1.91 9.79
CA ARG A 175 1.67 -0.75 9.14
C ARG A 175 0.65 0.32 8.75
N SER A 176 -0.46 -0.09 8.14
CA SER A 176 -1.55 0.82 7.76
C SER A 176 -2.22 1.48 8.97
N SER A 177 -2.33 0.78 10.11
CA SER A 177 -2.88 1.38 11.34
C SER A 177 -1.98 2.49 11.89
N ALA A 178 -0.67 2.42 11.69
CA ALA A 178 0.22 3.52 12.03
C ALA A 178 -0.07 4.78 11.19
N VAL A 179 -0.50 4.62 9.91
CA VAL A 179 -0.89 5.74 9.03
C VAL A 179 -2.09 6.51 9.58
N LEU A 180 -2.99 5.87 10.32
CA LEU A 180 -4.13 6.54 10.94
C LEU A 180 -3.73 7.63 11.95
N GLY A 181 -2.48 7.63 12.40
CA GLY A 181 -1.94 8.71 13.23
C GLY A 181 -1.94 10.07 12.53
N PHE A 182 -1.81 10.11 11.20
CA PHE A 182 -1.82 11.37 10.42
C PHE A 182 -3.18 12.06 10.40
N ILE A 183 -4.25 11.37 10.72
CA ILE A 183 -5.58 11.96 10.90
C ILE A 183 -5.90 12.25 12.37
N GLY A 184 -4.90 12.13 13.28
CA GLY A 184 -5.03 12.43 14.69
C GLY A 184 -5.41 11.26 15.60
N LEU A 185 -5.56 10.03 15.08
CA LEU A 185 -5.80 8.87 15.94
C LEU A 185 -4.53 8.50 16.74
N PRO A 186 -4.64 8.17 18.04
CA PRO A 186 -3.48 8.01 18.95
C PRO A 186 -2.73 6.69 18.73
N THR A 187 -2.30 6.47 17.52
CA THR A 187 -1.46 5.34 17.11
C THR A 187 0.02 5.71 17.22
N ILE A 188 0.91 4.72 17.04
CA ILE A 188 2.35 4.97 17.04
C ILE A 188 2.77 5.99 15.97
N GLY A 189 2.04 6.07 14.84
CA GLY A 189 2.29 7.05 13.78
C GLY A 189 2.02 8.49 14.20
N PHE A 190 1.02 8.73 15.06
CA PHE A 190 0.75 10.05 15.60
C PHE A 190 1.93 10.59 16.40
N HIS A 191 2.48 9.77 17.28
CA HIS A 191 3.64 10.15 18.08
C HIS A 191 4.91 10.28 17.23
N LEU A 192 5.11 9.39 16.26
CA LEU A 192 6.22 9.50 15.30
C LEU A 192 6.17 10.81 14.52
N GLU A 193 5.02 11.17 13.98
CA GLU A 193 4.83 12.43 13.26
C GLU A 193 5.09 13.63 14.16
N SER A 194 4.56 13.61 15.38
CA SER A 194 4.73 14.68 16.36
C SER A 194 6.20 14.92 16.70
N PHE A 195 6.97 13.87 16.99
CA PHE A 195 8.40 14.00 17.30
C PHE A 195 9.23 14.45 16.10
N PHE A 196 8.92 13.93 14.90
CA PHE A 196 9.58 14.41 13.69
C PHE A 196 9.29 15.89 13.43
N LYS A 197 8.05 16.37 13.61
CA LYS A 197 7.69 17.79 13.45
C LYS A 197 8.36 18.69 14.50
N GLN A 198 8.58 18.19 15.71
CA GLN A 198 9.29 18.89 16.78
C GLN A 198 10.81 18.88 16.59
N GLY A 199 11.34 18.07 15.65
CA GLY A 199 12.78 17.90 15.44
C GLY A 199 13.46 17.04 16.52
N ASP A 200 12.68 16.31 17.32
CA ASP A 200 13.18 15.33 18.30
C ASP A 200 13.39 13.96 17.65
N TYR A 201 14.48 13.87 16.91
CA TYR A 201 14.81 12.66 16.15
C TYR A 201 15.24 11.49 17.04
N SER A 202 15.67 11.76 18.27
CA SER A 202 16.04 10.70 19.22
C SER A 202 14.80 9.94 19.71
N GLN A 203 13.72 10.62 20.04
CA GLN A 203 12.45 9.98 20.41
C GLN A 203 11.76 9.34 19.21
N ALA A 204 11.75 10.02 18.06
CA ALA A 204 11.23 9.46 16.82
C ALA A 204 11.91 8.14 16.45
N SER A 205 13.24 8.05 16.58
CA SER A 205 13.99 6.83 16.29
C SER A 205 13.72 5.72 17.31
N GLY A 206 13.57 6.06 18.60
CA GLY A 206 13.16 5.11 19.63
C GLY A 206 11.82 4.44 19.30
N LEU A 207 10.80 5.22 18.94
CA LEU A 207 9.50 4.71 18.51
C LEU A 207 9.58 3.91 17.22
N LEU A 208 10.41 4.34 16.26
CA LEU A 208 10.63 3.62 15.01
C LEU A 208 11.22 2.22 15.27
N TYR A 209 12.18 2.10 16.17
CA TYR A 209 12.75 0.81 16.56
C TYR A 209 11.73 -0.09 17.27
N VAL A 210 10.89 0.50 18.13
CA VAL A 210 9.78 -0.23 18.75
C VAL A 210 8.78 -0.75 17.71
N LEU A 211 8.42 0.07 16.71
CA LEU A 211 7.58 -0.36 15.59
C LEU A 211 8.23 -1.51 14.80
N PHE A 212 9.53 -1.44 14.54
CA PHE A 212 10.25 -2.53 13.86
C PHE A 212 10.26 -3.82 14.68
N LEU A 213 10.50 -3.72 15.98
CA LEU A 213 10.44 -4.87 16.87
C LEU A 213 9.05 -5.48 16.90
N LEU A 214 8.00 -4.65 16.93
CA LEU A 214 6.62 -5.10 16.85
C LEU A 214 6.40 -5.90 15.55
N ILE A 215 6.68 -5.32 14.39
CA ILE A 215 6.47 -5.97 13.07
C ILE A 215 7.31 -7.25 12.97
N ALA A 216 8.58 -7.21 13.37
CA ALA A 216 9.46 -8.39 13.33
C ALA A 216 9.00 -9.51 14.26
N SER A 217 8.37 -9.18 15.39
CA SER A 217 7.88 -10.14 16.37
C SER A 217 6.58 -10.84 15.94
N LEU A 218 5.76 -10.22 15.05
CA LEU A 218 4.45 -10.73 14.64
C LEU A 218 4.50 -12.20 14.22
N LYS A 219 5.49 -12.60 13.44
CA LYS A 219 5.66 -13.98 12.96
C LYS A 219 5.79 -15.02 14.07
N TYR A 220 6.17 -14.64 15.29
CA TYR A 220 6.38 -15.56 16.41
C TYR A 220 5.13 -15.76 17.24
N TRP A 221 4.39 -14.71 17.53
CA TRP A 221 3.24 -14.77 18.44
C TRP A 221 1.89 -14.65 17.73
N PHE A 222 1.81 -13.98 16.57
CA PHE A 222 0.56 -13.88 15.83
C PHE A 222 0.25 -15.19 15.11
N LYS A 223 -0.75 -15.90 15.61
CA LYS A 223 -1.28 -17.11 14.99
C LYS A 223 -2.78 -16.96 14.83
N LEU A 224 -3.31 -17.34 13.65
CA LEU A 224 -4.74 -17.17 13.34
C LEU A 224 -5.69 -17.80 14.37
N LYS A 225 -5.26 -18.90 15.02
CA LYS A 225 -6.06 -19.55 16.08
C LYS A 225 -6.31 -18.65 17.29
N PHE A 226 -5.49 -17.62 17.51
CA PHE A 226 -5.65 -16.66 18.61
C PHE A 226 -6.45 -15.42 18.22
N ILE A 227 -6.88 -15.27 16.94
CA ILE A 227 -7.64 -14.11 16.49
C ILE A 227 -8.88 -13.85 17.36
N PRO A 228 -9.72 -14.85 17.71
CA PRO A 228 -10.90 -14.57 18.55
C PRO A 228 -10.52 -13.99 19.92
N LEU A 229 -9.48 -14.52 20.57
CA LEU A 229 -8.99 -14.00 21.84
C LEU A 229 -8.41 -12.59 21.71
N LEU A 230 -7.59 -12.36 20.70
CA LEU A 230 -7.00 -11.06 20.42
C LEU A 230 -8.06 -10.02 20.05
N LEU A 231 -9.11 -10.43 19.34
CA LEU A 231 -10.24 -9.57 19.00
C LEU A 231 -11.00 -9.14 20.25
N ILE A 232 -11.34 -10.07 21.14
CA ILE A 232 -11.99 -9.76 22.41
C ILE A 232 -11.14 -8.80 23.24
N ALA A 233 -9.85 -9.09 23.40
CA ALA A 233 -8.90 -8.23 24.12
C ALA A 233 -8.82 -6.83 23.48
N SER A 234 -8.79 -6.74 22.14
CA SER A 234 -8.73 -5.46 21.43
C SER A 234 -10.01 -4.64 21.57
N ILE A 235 -11.20 -5.28 21.62
CA ILE A 235 -12.49 -4.60 21.84
C ILE A 235 -12.57 -4.08 23.29
N ILE A 236 -12.08 -4.84 24.26
CA ILE A 236 -12.04 -4.39 25.66
C ILE A 236 -11.10 -3.19 25.81
N TYR A 237 -9.94 -3.23 25.14
CA TYR A 237 -8.96 -2.15 25.21
C TYR A 237 -9.39 -0.90 24.42
N LEU A 238 -9.93 -1.09 23.21
CA LEU A 238 -10.40 -0.02 22.34
C LEU A 238 -11.87 -0.25 21.99
N PRO A 239 -12.81 0.16 22.88
CA PRO A 239 -14.24 -0.05 22.66
C PRO A 239 -14.75 0.82 21.51
N TRP A 240 -15.80 0.33 20.86
CA TRP A 240 -16.47 1.08 19.81
C TRP A 240 -17.23 2.23 20.43
N GLN A 241 -16.68 3.42 20.30
CA GLN A 241 -17.33 4.64 20.76
C GLN A 241 -18.15 5.22 19.60
N HIS A 242 -19.43 5.42 19.83
CA HIS A 242 -20.31 6.04 18.87
C HIS A 242 -20.62 7.46 19.33
N SER A 243 -20.04 8.45 18.64
CA SER A 243 -20.31 9.87 18.90
C SER A 243 -21.12 10.54 17.78
N GLY A 244 -21.49 9.78 16.75
CA GLY A 244 -22.22 10.31 15.60
C GLY A 244 -23.70 10.53 15.88
N ASN A 245 -24.22 11.73 15.55
CA ASN A 245 -25.67 11.97 15.51
C ASN A 245 -26.22 11.49 14.16
N TRP A 246 -27.34 10.75 14.16
CA TRP A 246 -28.00 10.33 12.95
C TRP A 246 -28.34 11.49 12.00
N GLN A 247 -28.66 12.66 12.56
CA GLN A 247 -28.90 13.86 11.77
C GLN A 247 -27.67 14.30 10.98
N ASN A 248 -26.49 14.26 11.57
CA ASN A 248 -25.25 14.57 10.87
C ASN A 248 -24.95 13.57 9.75
N PHE A 249 -25.24 12.28 9.99
CA PHE A 249 -25.10 11.25 8.97
C PHE A 249 -26.03 11.53 7.77
N VAL A 250 -27.30 11.82 8.03
CA VAL A 250 -28.26 12.16 6.96
C VAL A 250 -27.84 13.45 6.26
N ALA A 251 -27.46 14.51 7.00
CA ALA A 251 -27.02 15.78 6.44
C ALA A 251 -25.80 15.61 5.53
N PHE A 252 -24.84 14.78 5.92
CA PHE A 252 -23.66 14.51 5.11
C PHE A 252 -24.03 13.96 3.72
N PHE A 253 -24.90 12.94 3.66
CA PHE A 253 -25.28 12.34 2.38
C PHE A 253 -26.28 13.18 1.57
N THR A 254 -27.19 13.92 2.22
CA THR A 254 -28.24 14.67 1.54
C THR A 254 -27.87 16.11 1.24
N HIS A 255 -26.91 16.66 1.99
CA HIS A 255 -26.50 18.07 1.84
C HIS A 255 -25.01 18.18 1.51
N ASP A 256 -24.10 17.65 2.34
CA ASP A 256 -22.69 17.99 2.23
C ASP A 256 -22.01 17.40 0.99
N LEU A 257 -22.38 16.18 0.58
CA LEU A 257 -21.88 15.55 -0.65
C LEU A 257 -22.53 16.09 -1.93
N VAL A 258 -23.65 16.82 -1.83
CA VAL A 258 -24.32 17.37 -3.01
C VAL A 258 -23.46 18.50 -3.60
N PRO A 259 -23.16 18.50 -4.91
CA PRO A 259 -22.37 19.56 -5.54
C PRO A 259 -22.97 20.96 -5.33
N ALA A 260 -22.11 21.94 -5.09
CA ALA A 260 -22.51 23.32 -4.80
C ALA A 260 -23.52 23.95 -5.80
N PRO A 261 -23.45 23.67 -7.12
CA PRO A 261 -24.43 24.14 -8.07
C PRO A 261 -25.89 23.71 -7.85
N PHE A 262 -26.06 22.53 -7.19
CA PHE A 262 -27.40 22.03 -6.86
C PHE A 262 -27.93 22.59 -5.53
N LYS A 263 -27.05 23.21 -4.72
CA LYS A 263 -27.42 23.86 -3.44
C LYS A 263 -27.70 25.36 -3.63
N HIS A 264 -26.97 25.97 -4.54
CA HIS A 264 -26.97 27.42 -4.70
C HIS A 264 -27.27 27.78 -6.15
N SER A 265 -28.42 28.37 -6.42
CA SER A 265 -28.92 28.74 -7.76
C SER A 265 -28.04 29.75 -8.52
N HIS A 266 -27.18 30.47 -7.82
CA HIS A 266 -26.24 31.43 -8.42
C HIS A 266 -24.94 30.80 -8.93
N ILE A 267 -24.70 29.51 -8.65
CA ILE A 267 -23.51 28.77 -9.11
C ILE A 267 -23.91 27.91 -10.30
N GLU A 268 -23.39 28.23 -11.48
CA GLU A 268 -23.62 27.40 -12.65
C GLU A 268 -22.80 26.12 -12.66
N LEU A 269 -23.41 25.03 -13.07
CA LEU A 269 -22.79 23.67 -13.05
C LEU A 269 -21.55 23.60 -13.95
N LEU A 270 -21.64 24.12 -15.19
CA LEU A 270 -20.54 23.99 -16.14
C LEU A 270 -19.29 24.78 -15.74
N PRO A 271 -19.36 26.05 -15.34
CA PRO A 271 -18.21 26.79 -14.82
C PRO A 271 -17.62 26.14 -13.58
N TRP A 272 -18.44 25.66 -12.63
CA TRP A 272 -17.98 25.01 -11.43
C TRP A 272 -17.25 23.70 -11.73
N LEU A 273 -17.81 22.85 -12.61
CA LEU A 273 -17.19 21.59 -13.03
C LEU A 273 -15.91 21.84 -13.81
N ASN A 274 -15.90 22.83 -14.70
CA ASN A 274 -14.72 23.21 -15.46
C ASN A 274 -13.58 23.65 -14.53
N ALA A 275 -13.87 24.52 -13.56
CA ALA A 275 -12.88 24.94 -12.57
C ALA A 275 -12.34 23.76 -11.74
N LEU A 276 -13.21 22.83 -11.27
CA LEU A 276 -12.77 21.64 -10.57
C LEU A 276 -11.84 20.76 -11.43
N LEU A 277 -12.18 20.60 -12.71
CA LEU A 277 -11.39 19.77 -13.62
C LEU A 277 -10.06 20.43 -13.98
N THR A 278 -10.07 21.71 -14.37
CA THR A 278 -8.86 22.42 -14.85
C THR A 278 -7.89 22.76 -13.74
N ASP A 279 -8.38 23.17 -12.57
CA ASP A 279 -7.54 23.71 -11.50
C ASP A 279 -7.07 22.64 -10.51
N GLN A 280 -7.82 21.54 -10.39
CA GLN A 280 -7.54 20.51 -9.39
C GLN A 280 -7.36 19.10 -10.00
N ALA A 281 -8.35 18.59 -10.74
CA ALA A 281 -8.33 17.20 -11.19
C ALA A 281 -7.23 16.93 -12.23
N VAL A 282 -7.15 17.73 -13.29
CA VAL A 282 -6.17 17.53 -14.37
C VAL A 282 -4.74 17.71 -13.87
N PRO A 283 -4.36 18.80 -13.16
CA PRO A 283 -3.04 18.93 -12.57
C PRO A 283 -2.73 17.79 -11.59
N GLY A 284 -3.69 17.41 -10.74
CA GLY A 284 -3.56 16.31 -9.81
C GLY A 284 -3.30 14.96 -10.50
N VAL A 285 -4.03 14.64 -11.58
CA VAL A 285 -3.83 13.41 -12.37
C VAL A 285 -2.45 13.41 -13.02
N ILE A 286 -2.05 14.52 -13.66
CA ILE A 286 -0.73 14.62 -14.31
C ILE A 286 0.38 14.43 -13.28
N ASN A 287 0.33 15.14 -12.16
CA ASN A 287 1.35 15.05 -11.11
C ASN A 287 1.40 13.65 -10.46
N THR A 288 0.23 13.04 -10.23
CA THR A 288 0.14 11.65 -9.74
C THR A 288 0.81 10.67 -10.71
N PHE A 289 0.55 10.83 -12.02
CA PHE A 289 1.15 10.00 -13.06
C PHE A 289 2.66 10.21 -13.15
N VAL A 290 3.12 11.46 -13.18
CA VAL A 290 4.54 11.83 -13.22
C VAL A 290 5.28 11.24 -12.03
N LEU A 291 4.77 11.46 -10.81
CA LEU A 291 5.36 10.96 -9.57
C LEU A 291 5.43 9.42 -9.58
N ALA A 292 4.33 8.75 -9.91
CA ALA A 292 4.26 7.30 -9.94
C ALA A 292 5.20 6.70 -10.99
N GLN A 293 5.30 7.30 -12.17
CA GLN A 293 6.15 6.80 -13.25
C GLN A 293 7.64 6.98 -12.93
N LEU A 294 8.05 8.11 -12.38
CA LEU A 294 9.43 8.34 -11.95
C LEU A 294 9.81 7.41 -10.79
N SER A 295 8.91 7.23 -9.83
CA SER A 295 9.09 6.30 -8.71
C SER A 295 9.21 4.85 -9.18
N LEU A 296 8.44 4.45 -10.19
CA LEU A 296 8.54 3.10 -10.78
C LEU A 296 9.90 2.85 -11.42
N VAL A 297 10.41 3.80 -12.20
CA VAL A 297 11.73 3.64 -12.85
C VAL A 297 12.84 3.68 -11.82
N ALA A 298 12.77 4.56 -10.83
CA ALA A 298 13.72 4.59 -9.72
C ALA A 298 13.68 3.27 -8.91
N THR A 299 12.48 2.73 -8.64
CA THR A 299 12.28 1.39 -8.06
C THR A 299 12.97 0.30 -8.88
N ALA A 300 12.80 0.32 -10.20
CA ALA A 300 13.42 -0.66 -11.09
C ALA A 300 14.94 -0.60 -11.05
N LEU A 301 15.52 0.61 -11.08
CA LEU A 301 16.96 0.82 -11.02
C LEU A 301 17.54 0.33 -9.69
N LEU A 302 16.94 0.71 -8.57
CA LEU A 302 17.36 0.24 -7.24
C LEU A 302 17.22 -1.28 -7.09
N ALA A 303 16.13 -1.86 -7.59
CA ALA A 303 15.91 -3.29 -7.53
C ALA A 303 16.94 -4.06 -8.38
N LEU A 304 17.25 -3.58 -9.58
CA LEU A 304 18.31 -4.15 -10.43
C LEU A 304 19.68 -4.06 -9.77
N PHE A 305 19.95 -2.98 -9.06
CA PHE A 305 21.19 -2.81 -8.31
C PHE A 305 21.28 -3.75 -7.10
N TRP A 306 20.17 -3.93 -6.33
CA TRP A 306 20.20 -4.67 -5.06
C TRP A 306 19.97 -6.17 -5.19
N PHE A 307 19.23 -6.68 -6.19
CA PHE A 307 18.86 -8.11 -6.25
C PHE A 307 20.06 -9.06 -6.35
N PRO A 308 21.20 -8.71 -7.02
CA PRO A 308 22.37 -9.57 -7.05
C PRO A 308 22.93 -9.85 -5.65
N PHE A 309 22.88 -8.86 -4.76
CA PHE A 309 23.38 -8.97 -3.39
C PHE A 309 22.52 -9.89 -2.50
N VAL A 310 21.28 -10.17 -2.90
CA VAL A 310 20.40 -11.16 -2.25
C VAL A 310 20.69 -12.57 -2.74
N SER A 311 21.12 -12.73 -4.00
CA SER A 311 21.28 -14.03 -4.64
C SER A 311 22.49 -14.81 -4.14
N LYS A 312 22.32 -16.15 -3.97
CA LYS A 312 23.44 -17.07 -3.63
C LYS A 312 24.52 -17.16 -4.69
N HIS A 313 24.26 -16.70 -5.90
CA HIS A 313 25.17 -16.79 -7.04
C HIS A 313 26.24 -15.72 -7.08
N PHE A 314 26.06 -14.62 -6.33
CA PHE A 314 26.97 -13.48 -6.31
C PHE A 314 27.66 -13.28 -4.98
N LEU A 315 26.97 -13.49 -3.84
CA LEU A 315 27.52 -13.24 -2.53
C LEU A 315 27.56 -14.48 -1.61
N LYS A 316 28.55 -14.51 -0.72
CA LYS A 316 28.65 -15.49 0.35
C LYS A 316 27.52 -15.30 1.39
N ARG A 317 27.21 -16.35 2.17
CA ARG A 317 26.10 -16.37 3.13
C ARG A 317 26.08 -15.16 4.10
N LYS A 318 27.24 -14.79 4.66
CA LYS A 318 27.34 -13.68 5.63
C LYS A 318 26.94 -12.34 5.01
N SER A 319 27.48 -11.98 3.83
CA SER A 319 27.16 -10.73 3.14
C SER A 319 25.69 -10.68 2.68
N ARG A 320 25.13 -11.82 2.26
CA ARG A 320 23.70 -11.92 1.93
C ARG A 320 22.79 -11.66 3.13
N ILE A 321 23.16 -12.13 4.33
CA ILE A 321 22.39 -11.87 5.56
C ILE A 321 22.33 -10.37 5.80
N LEU A 322 23.45 -9.66 5.70
CA LEU A 322 23.50 -8.20 5.87
C LEU A 322 22.60 -7.47 4.87
N THR A 323 22.70 -7.83 3.58
CA THR A 323 21.84 -7.26 2.54
C THR A 323 20.35 -7.56 2.80
N ASN A 324 20.01 -8.79 3.18
CA ASN A 324 18.64 -9.15 3.50
C ASN A 324 18.08 -8.35 4.69
N VAL A 325 18.90 -8.16 5.74
CA VAL A 325 18.52 -7.33 6.90
C VAL A 325 18.26 -5.88 6.45
N PHE A 326 19.16 -5.30 5.66
CA PHE A 326 18.97 -3.96 5.09
C PHE A 326 17.66 -3.85 4.29
N LEU A 327 17.39 -4.79 3.38
CA LEU A 327 16.16 -4.77 2.57
C LEU A 327 14.92 -5.03 3.43
N ILE A 328 15.01 -5.83 4.49
CA ILE A 328 13.91 -6.02 5.44
C ILE A 328 13.61 -4.70 6.15
N ILE A 329 14.62 -3.99 6.63
CA ILE A 329 14.45 -2.68 7.25
C ILE A 329 13.76 -1.71 6.28
N MET A 330 14.31 -1.55 5.07
CA MET A 330 13.78 -0.61 4.07
C MET A 330 12.31 -0.90 3.70
N ARG A 331 11.92 -2.16 3.56
CA ARG A 331 10.52 -2.52 3.26
C ARG A 331 9.59 -2.52 4.48
N SER A 332 10.14 -2.51 5.69
CA SER A 332 9.34 -2.48 6.93
C SER A 332 8.98 -1.07 7.35
N ILE A 333 9.77 -0.08 6.93
CA ILE A 333 9.42 1.34 7.11
C ILE A 333 8.23 1.65 6.19
N PRO A 334 7.12 2.16 6.72
CA PRO A 334 6.05 2.66 5.88
C PRO A 334 6.56 3.75 4.92
N GLU A 335 6.11 3.71 3.68
CA GLU A 335 6.56 4.61 2.61
C GLU A 335 6.32 6.08 2.93
N TYR A 336 5.24 6.39 3.63
CA TYR A 336 4.92 7.75 4.03
C TYR A 336 5.90 8.30 5.09
N LEU A 337 6.40 7.46 6.02
CA LEU A 337 7.44 7.88 6.96
C LEU A 337 8.75 8.16 6.24
N LEU A 338 9.12 7.33 5.26
CA LEU A 338 10.29 7.60 4.42
C LEU A 338 10.12 8.92 3.65
N ALA A 339 8.91 9.17 3.11
CA ALA A 339 8.61 10.39 2.39
C ALA A 339 8.66 11.61 3.32
N PHE A 340 8.12 11.47 4.54
CA PHE A 340 8.15 12.54 5.53
C PHE A 340 9.58 12.90 5.95
N VAL A 341 10.42 11.90 6.25
CA VAL A 341 11.84 12.12 6.57
C VAL A 341 12.58 12.75 5.38
N ALA A 342 12.33 12.27 4.16
CA ALA A 342 12.92 12.85 2.96
C ALA A 342 12.43 14.28 2.71
N LEU A 343 11.19 14.61 3.06
CA LEU A 343 10.62 15.96 2.98
C LEU A 343 11.32 16.93 3.93
N LEU A 344 11.62 16.50 5.15
CA LEU A 344 12.37 17.32 6.12
C LEU A 344 13.78 17.66 5.62
N VAL A 345 14.42 16.71 4.93
CA VAL A 345 15.78 16.89 4.38
C VAL A 345 15.79 17.71 3.10
N LEU A 346 14.84 17.47 2.19
CA LEU A 346 14.89 18.00 0.82
C LEU A 346 13.89 19.14 0.57
N GLY A 347 12.90 19.30 1.46
CA GLY A 347 11.82 20.28 1.32
C GLY A 347 10.66 19.79 0.43
N PRO A 348 9.60 20.61 0.28
CA PRO A 348 8.34 20.22 -0.35
C PRO A 348 8.49 20.18 -1.89
N SER A 349 8.82 19.02 -2.43
CA SER A 349 8.91 18.73 -3.87
C SER A 349 8.48 17.29 -4.17
N MET A 350 8.47 16.88 -5.45
CA MET A 350 8.22 15.48 -5.80
C MET A 350 9.39 14.55 -5.43
N LEU A 351 10.59 15.09 -5.28
CA LEU A 351 11.82 14.30 -5.02
C LEU A 351 11.74 13.43 -3.76
N PRO A 352 11.29 13.93 -2.58
CA PRO A 352 11.06 13.11 -1.39
C PRO A 352 10.16 11.89 -1.64
N GLY A 353 9.05 12.11 -2.34
CA GLY A 353 8.12 11.04 -2.69
C GLY A 353 8.73 9.99 -3.62
N ILE A 354 9.47 10.42 -4.64
CA ILE A 354 10.17 9.51 -5.56
C ILE A 354 11.18 8.65 -4.80
N ILE A 355 11.99 9.26 -3.93
CA ILE A 355 13.00 8.55 -3.13
C ILE A 355 12.34 7.54 -2.19
N ALA A 356 11.32 7.95 -1.45
CA ALA A 356 10.63 7.09 -0.49
C ALA A 356 10.01 5.87 -1.16
N LEU A 357 9.22 6.10 -2.22
CA LEU A 357 8.59 5.03 -2.98
C LEU A 357 9.63 4.11 -3.65
N ALA A 358 10.71 4.66 -4.18
CA ALA A 358 11.76 3.89 -4.81
C ALA A 358 12.53 3.01 -3.82
N LEU A 359 12.86 3.53 -2.63
CA LEU A 359 13.55 2.77 -1.59
C LEU A 359 12.68 1.63 -1.07
N HIS A 360 11.44 1.93 -0.71
CA HIS A 360 10.50 0.94 -0.17
C HIS A 360 10.18 -0.16 -1.19
N ASN A 361 9.70 0.23 -2.38
CA ASN A 361 9.30 -0.70 -3.41
C ASN A 361 10.50 -1.41 -4.06
N GLY A 362 11.64 -0.71 -4.22
CA GLY A 362 12.90 -1.26 -4.70
C GLY A 362 13.42 -2.39 -3.82
N ALA A 363 13.35 -2.23 -2.49
CA ALA A 363 13.72 -3.28 -1.55
C ALA A 363 12.85 -4.53 -1.68
N ILE A 364 11.53 -4.36 -1.90
CA ILE A 364 10.61 -5.49 -2.09
C ILE A 364 10.91 -6.22 -3.39
N VAL A 365 11.02 -5.51 -4.52
CA VAL A 365 11.28 -6.10 -5.83
C VAL A 365 12.65 -6.76 -5.87
N ALA A 366 13.68 -6.14 -5.26
CA ALA A 366 15.02 -6.71 -5.14
C ALA A 366 15.02 -8.03 -4.37
N HIS A 367 14.33 -8.07 -3.23
CA HIS A 367 14.22 -9.28 -2.41
C HIS A 367 13.53 -10.43 -3.16
N LEU A 368 12.39 -10.16 -3.80
CA LEU A 368 11.66 -11.15 -4.58
C LEU A 368 12.46 -11.67 -5.77
N THR A 369 13.08 -10.76 -6.53
CA THR A 369 13.90 -11.10 -7.69
C THR A 369 15.15 -11.87 -7.29
N GLY A 370 15.82 -11.48 -6.19
CA GLY A 370 17.01 -12.16 -5.69
C GLY A 370 16.73 -13.58 -5.18
N ASN A 371 15.58 -13.79 -4.55
CA ASN A 371 15.13 -15.13 -4.14
C ASN A 371 14.81 -16.00 -5.35
N HIS A 372 14.10 -15.47 -6.35
CA HIS A 372 13.86 -16.16 -7.62
C HIS A 372 15.17 -16.51 -8.33
N CYS A 373 16.09 -15.55 -8.46
CA CYS A 373 17.43 -15.76 -9.01
C CYS A 373 18.16 -16.89 -8.28
N SER A 374 18.04 -16.97 -6.95
CA SER A 374 18.70 -18.02 -6.15
C SER A 374 18.19 -19.44 -6.44
N GLN A 375 17.01 -19.58 -7.03
CA GLN A 375 16.44 -20.87 -7.42
C GLN A 375 16.94 -21.35 -8.80
N LEU A 376 17.47 -20.43 -9.63
CA LEU A 376 17.97 -20.77 -10.95
C LEU A 376 19.21 -21.67 -10.87
N THR A 377 19.28 -22.65 -11.76
CA THR A 377 20.49 -23.41 -12.01
C THR A 377 21.42 -22.61 -12.92
N ILE A 378 22.64 -22.32 -12.46
CA ILE A 378 23.66 -21.61 -13.23
C ILE A 378 24.62 -22.62 -13.86
N TYR A 379 24.99 -22.42 -15.13
CA TYR A 379 25.94 -23.26 -15.83
C TYR A 379 27.38 -23.01 -15.32
N LEU A 380 28.08 -24.12 -14.94
CA LEU A 380 29.38 -24.07 -14.28
C LEU A 380 30.54 -23.50 -15.13
N ASP A 381 30.42 -23.57 -16.46
CA ASP A 381 31.52 -23.27 -17.38
C ASP A 381 31.60 -21.81 -17.84
N ARG A 382 30.96 -20.85 -17.14
CA ARG A 382 30.74 -19.53 -17.72
C ARG A 382 31.01 -18.36 -16.81
N ALA A 383 30.81 -17.17 -17.38
CA ALA A 383 31.18 -15.85 -16.91
C ALA A 383 31.05 -15.65 -15.38
N LYS A 384 32.00 -14.95 -14.78
CA LYS A 384 31.97 -14.58 -13.34
C LYS A 384 31.69 -13.09 -13.19
N GLY A 385 31.22 -12.68 -12.02
CA GLY A 385 30.99 -11.26 -11.67
C GLY A 385 29.95 -10.56 -12.56
N ILE A 386 30.32 -9.39 -13.09
CA ILE A 386 29.43 -8.51 -13.87
C ILE A 386 29.01 -9.19 -15.19
N ASN A 387 29.88 -9.95 -15.84
CA ASN A 387 29.51 -10.67 -17.07
C ASN A 387 28.42 -11.73 -16.78
N ARG A 388 28.50 -12.46 -15.66
CA ARG A 388 27.43 -13.38 -15.24
C ARG A 388 26.11 -12.64 -15.02
N TYR A 389 26.17 -11.46 -14.41
CA TYR A 389 24.97 -10.65 -14.18
C TYR A 389 24.28 -10.29 -15.49
N PHE A 390 24.98 -9.68 -16.46
CA PHE A 390 24.35 -9.15 -17.67
C PHE A 390 24.01 -10.23 -18.69
N TYR A 391 24.85 -11.25 -18.87
CA TYR A 391 24.68 -12.22 -19.97
C TYR A 391 23.97 -13.51 -19.56
N GLU A 392 23.93 -13.85 -18.28
CA GLU A 392 23.27 -15.08 -17.83
C GLU A 392 22.06 -14.81 -16.92
N VAL A 393 22.26 -14.07 -15.84
CA VAL A 393 21.25 -13.91 -14.80
C VAL A 393 20.16 -12.95 -15.20
N LEU A 394 20.49 -11.74 -15.66
CA LEU A 394 19.52 -10.72 -16.00
C LEU A 394 18.54 -11.16 -17.11
N PRO A 395 18.98 -11.76 -18.23
CA PRO A 395 18.06 -12.22 -19.25
C PRO A 395 17.08 -13.31 -18.76
N ARG A 396 17.54 -14.18 -17.86
CA ARG A 396 16.74 -15.29 -17.33
C ARG A 396 15.78 -14.85 -16.23
N THR A 397 16.12 -13.80 -15.46
CA THR A 397 15.29 -13.25 -14.40
C THR A 397 14.37 -12.11 -14.89
N TYR A 398 14.68 -11.51 -16.03
CA TYR A 398 14.02 -10.31 -16.56
C TYR A 398 12.50 -10.40 -16.57
N ARG A 399 11.95 -11.52 -16.99
CA ARG A 399 10.52 -11.73 -17.11
C ARG A 399 9.83 -11.70 -15.75
N GLN A 400 10.37 -12.40 -14.76
CA GLN A 400 9.85 -12.43 -13.39
C GLN A 400 10.04 -11.07 -12.70
N PHE A 401 11.18 -10.43 -12.94
CA PHE A 401 11.44 -9.05 -12.49
C PHE A 401 10.37 -8.07 -13.01
N MET A 402 10.07 -8.13 -14.31
CA MET A 402 9.04 -7.27 -14.92
C MET A 402 7.64 -7.57 -14.36
N ALA A 403 7.32 -8.82 -14.06
CA ALA A 403 6.05 -9.17 -13.44
C ALA A 403 5.91 -8.56 -12.03
N PHE A 404 6.98 -8.64 -11.23
CA PHE A 404 7.01 -7.99 -9.90
C PHE A 404 6.94 -6.47 -10.01
N LEU A 405 7.67 -5.87 -10.95
CA LEU A 405 7.68 -4.43 -11.15
C LEU A 405 6.31 -3.90 -11.57
N LEU A 406 5.64 -4.55 -12.52
CA LEU A 406 4.30 -4.17 -12.99
C LEU A 406 3.22 -4.37 -11.90
N TYR A 407 3.39 -5.36 -11.03
CA TYR A 407 2.52 -5.49 -9.85
C TYR A 407 2.72 -4.30 -8.88
N ARG A 408 3.98 -3.89 -8.66
CA ARG A 408 4.26 -2.73 -7.80
C ARG A 408 3.83 -1.40 -8.42
N TRP A 409 3.73 -1.31 -9.74
CA TRP A 409 3.23 -0.10 -10.40
C TRP A 409 1.82 0.30 -9.93
N GLU A 410 0.89 -0.66 -9.87
CA GLU A 410 -0.45 -0.45 -9.31
C GLU A 410 -0.37 0.04 -7.85
N VAL A 411 0.49 -0.57 -7.05
CA VAL A 411 0.66 -0.22 -5.64
C VAL A 411 1.23 1.19 -5.50
N ILE A 412 2.28 1.53 -6.26
CA ILE A 412 2.91 2.86 -6.27
C ILE A 412 1.88 3.95 -6.62
N PHE A 413 1.02 3.72 -7.62
CA PHE A 413 -0.03 4.68 -7.97
C PHE A 413 -0.97 4.97 -6.79
N ARG A 414 -1.36 3.96 -6.05
CA ARG A 414 -2.22 4.11 -4.88
C ARG A 414 -1.48 4.79 -3.72
N GLU A 415 -0.21 4.49 -3.52
CA GLU A 415 0.65 5.09 -2.51
C GLU A 415 0.94 6.58 -2.78
N THR A 416 0.91 7.05 -4.04
CA THR A 416 1.07 8.49 -4.34
C THR A 416 -0.01 9.36 -3.72
N ALA A 417 -1.17 8.79 -3.43
CA ALA A 417 -2.27 9.49 -2.78
C ALA A 417 -1.91 9.99 -1.37
N ILE A 418 -1.18 9.20 -0.59
CA ILE A 418 -0.71 9.60 0.75
C ILE A 418 0.26 10.78 0.67
N LEU A 419 1.09 10.81 -0.36
CA LEU A 419 2.11 11.84 -0.51
C LEU A 419 1.51 13.23 -0.73
N GLY A 420 0.24 13.29 -1.17
CA GLY A 420 -0.52 14.52 -1.28
C GLY A 420 -0.72 15.22 0.08
N ILE A 421 -0.99 14.46 1.13
CA ILE A 421 -1.14 14.98 2.50
C ILE A 421 0.18 15.57 3.03
N LEU A 422 1.30 15.12 2.50
CA LEU A 422 2.62 15.69 2.80
C LEU A 422 2.93 16.95 1.96
N GLY A 423 1.94 17.52 1.25
CA GLY A 423 2.09 18.76 0.47
C GLY A 423 2.62 18.55 -0.95
N ILE A 424 2.72 17.32 -1.45
CA ILE A 424 3.09 17.05 -2.84
C ILE A 424 1.83 17.16 -3.71
N PRO A 425 1.76 18.03 -4.76
CA PRO A 425 0.54 18.38 -5.47
C PRO A 425 0.01 17.26 -6.38
N THR A 426 -0.25 16.09 -5.81
CA THR A 426 -0.94 14.94 -6.42
C THR A 426 -2.45 15.07 -6.25
N LEU A 427 -3.24 14.13 -6.80
CA LEU A 427 -4.69 14.06 -6.50
C LEU A 427 -4.97 14.05 -5.00
N GLY A 428 -4.11 13.38 -4.21
CA GLY A 428 -4.24 13.36 -2.76
C GLY A 428 -4.16 14.71 -2.09
N PHE A 429 -3.31 15.61 -2.59
CA PHE A 429 -3.21 16.98 -2.11
C PHE A 429 -4.53 17.75 -2.28
N TYR A 430 -5.14 17.67 -3.45
CA TYR A 430 -6.41 18.36 -3.72
C TYR A 430 -7.58 17.74 -2.96
N ILE A 431 -7.55 16.43 -2.69
CA ILE A 431 -8.53 15.76 -1.85
C ILE A 431 -8.41 16.26 -0.41
N ASP A 432 -7.21 16.29 0.14
CA ASP A 432 -6.93 16.72 1.50
C ASP A 432 -7.32 18.18 1.70
N SER A 433 -6.89 19.07 0.78
CA SER A 433 -7.30 20.49 0.78
C SER A 433 -8.82 20.66 0.73
N ALA A 434 -9.52 19.83 -0.05
CA ALA A 434 -10.97 19.89 -0.11
C ALA A 434 -11.63 19.46 1.21
N PHE A 435 -11.03 18.53 1.96
CA PHE A 435 -11.50 18.18 3.31
C PHE A 435 -11.20 19.30 4.32
N GLU A 436 -10.03 19.90 4.27
CA GLU A 436 -9.65 21.04 5.13
C GLU A 436 -10.56 22.27 4.89
N GLU A 437 -10.94 22.53 3.62
CA GLU A 437 -11.86 23.58 3.23
C GLU A 437 -13.34 23.25 3.47
N ILE A 438 -13.67 22.05 4.01
CA ILE A 438 -15.05 21.56 4.22
C ILE A 438 -15.85 21.51 2.88
N ARG A 439 -15.18 21.23 1.78
CA ARG A 439 -15.77 21.08 0.44
C ARG A 439 -15.88 19.62 0.06
N PHE A 440 -16.75 18.90 0.76
CA PHE A 440 -16.91 17.46 0.58
C PHE A 440 -17.45 17.08 -0.79
N ASP A 441 -18.20 17.98 -1.43
CA ASP A 441 -18.69 17.84 -2.80
C ASP A 441 -17.54 17.72 -3.82
N ARG A 442 -16.47 18.51 -3.65
CA ARG A 442 -15.26 18.40 -4.48
C ARG A 442 -14.43 17.17 -4.10
N ALA A 443 -14.26 16.93 -2.79
CA ALA A 443 -13.47 15.81 -2.29
C ALA A 443 -13.97 14.46 -2.85
N ILE A 444 -15.29 14.22 -2.85
CA ILE A 444 -15.84 12.95 -3.33
C ILE A 444 -15.62 12.76 -4.84
N ILE A 445 -15.72 13.82 -5.64
CA ILE A 445 -15.45 13.73 -7.09
C ILE A 445 -13.99 13.41 -7.33
N LEU A 446 -13.07 14.06 -6.62
CA LEU A 446 -11.62 13.78 -6.74
C LEU A 446 -11.28 12.37 -6.26
N ILE A 447 -11.93 11.86 -5.20
CA ILE A 447 -11.79 10.46 -4.75
C ILE A 447 -12.27 9.49 -5.84
N VAL A 448 -13.40 9.78 -6.48
CA VAL A 448 -13.91 8.94 -7.59
C VAL A 448 -12.95 8.97 -8.77
N ILE A 449 -12.40 10.14 -9.14
CA ILE A 449 -11.39 10.26 -10.21
C ILE A 449 -10.14 9.42 -9.84
N THR A 450 -9.68 9.51 -8.60
CA THR A 450 -8.53 8.72 -8.10
C THR A 450 -8.81 7.22 -8.18
N ALA A 451 -10.00 6.79 -7.76
CA ALA A 451 -10.40 5.39 -7.83
C ALA A 451 -10.46 4.88 -9.28
N LEU A 452 -11.03 5.66 -10.20
CA LEU A 452 -11.09 5.32 -11.63
C LEU A 452 -9.69 5.22 -12.23
N LEU A 453 -8.81 6.18 -11.92
CA LEU A 453 -7.41 6.15 -12.37
C LEU A 453 -6.70 4.88 -11.88
N ASN A 454 -6.83 4.55 -10.60
CA ASN A 454 -6.22 3.35 -10.01
C ASN A 454 -6.78 2.06 -10.65
N ILE A 455 -8.09 1.98 -10.92
CA ILE A 455 -8.70 0.84 -11.61
C ILE A 455 -8.17 0.71 -13.05
N LEU A 456 -8.00 1.82 -13.76
CA LEU A 456 -7.45 1.82 -15.12
C LEU A 456 -6.00 1.32 -15.13
N ILE A 457 -5.17 1.79 -14.20
CA ILE A 457 -3.77 1.35 -14.07
C ILE A 457 -3.70 -0.14 -13.67
N ASP A 458 -4.53 -0.61 -12.75
CA ASP A 458 -4.62 -2.04 -12.39
C ASP A 458 -4.97 -2.92 -13.59
N ARG A 459 -5.98 -2.52 -14.38
CA ARG A 459 -6.38 -3.25 -15.61
C ARG A 459 -5.25 -3.26 -16.64
N PHE A 460 -4.60 -2.12 -16.84
CA PHE A 460 -3.51 -1.99 -17.80
C PHE A 460 -2.27 -2.80 -17.37
N ALA A 461 -1.88 -2.73 -16.09
CA ALA A 461 -0.77 -3.52 -15.55
C ALA A 461 -1.04 -5.03 -15.64
N ARG A 462 -2.29 -5.49 -15.41
CA ARG A 462 -2.68 -6.90 -15.61
C ARG A 462 -2.59 -7.32 -17.07
N TRP A 463 -3.08 -6.52 -17.98
CA TRP A 463 -2.99 -6.78 -19.41
C TRP A 463 -1.53 -6.91 -19.88
N LEU A 464 -0.64 -6.03 -19.43
CA LEU A 464 0.79 -6.13 -19.73
C LEU A 464 1.41 -7.42 -19.19
N ARG A 465 1.08 -7.81 -17.95
CA ARG A 465 1.59 -9.06 -17.34
C ARG A 465 1.12 -10.29 -18.12
N GLN A 466 -0.14 -10.33 -18.53
CA GLN A 466 -0.69 -11.43 -19.34
C GLN A 466 0.05 -11.57 -20.65
N ARG A 467 0.35 -10.49 -21.35
CA ARG A 467 1.16 -10.52 -22.59
C ARG A 467 2.56 -11.06 -22.37
N LEU A 468 3.22 -10.67 -21.28
CA LEU A 468 4.54 -11.21 -20.91
C LEU A 468 4.50 -12.73 -20.64
N HIS A 469 3.38 -13.28 -20.18
CA HIS A 469 3.20 -14.72 -19.97
C HIS A 469 2.85 -15.48 -21.25
N SER A 470 1.98 -14.94 -22.10
CA SER A 470 1.53 -15.63 -23.33
C SER A 470 2.64 -15.81 -24.37
N ASP A 471 3.55 -14.86 -24.53
CA ASP A 471 4.72 -14.98 -25.42
C ASP A 471 5.65 -16.17 -25.12
N SER A 472 5.51 -16.82 -23.96
CA SER A 472 6.32 -17.97 -23.58
C SER A 472 5.71 -19.31 -23.97
N SER A 473 4.40 -19.42 -23.94
CA SER A 473 3.70 -20.64 -24.34
C SER A 473 3.86 -20.86 -25.86
N VAL A 474 3.78 -19.78 -26.63
CA VAL A 474 3.97 -19.83 -28.08
C VAL A 474 5.43 -20.18 -28.46
N LYS A 475 6.42 -19.64 -27.73
CA LYS A 475 7.85 -19.97 -28.00
C LYS A 475 8.25 -21.39 -27.56
N MET A 476 7.59 -22.00 -26.59
CA MET A 476 7.81 -23.40 -26.24
C MET A 476 7.10 -24.36 -27.22
N ALA A 477 5.94 -24.00 -27.73
CA ALA A 477 5.24 -24.80 -28.74
C ALA A 477 5.92 -24.79 -30.12
N SER A 478 6.63 -23.69 -30.46
CA SER A 478 7.38 -23.59 -31.74
C SER A 478 8.76 -24.28 -31.70
N LYS A 479 9.22 -24.77 -30.53
CA LYS A 479 10.47 -25.53 -30.38
C LYS A 479 10.27 -27.04 -30.16
N ARG A 480 9.05 -27.54 -30.23
CA ARG A 480 8.68 -28.94 -30.37
C ARG A 480 8.23 -29.20 -31.83
#